data_6b26e0aa62f57799fd0d8ed38b3f963a
#
_entry.id   6b26e0aa62f57799fd0d8ed38b3f963a
#
_cell.length_a   1.000
_cell.length_b   1.000
_cell.length_c   1.000
_cell.angle_alpha   90.00
_cell.angle_beta   90.00
_cell.angle_gamma   90.00
#
_symmetry.space_group_name_H-M   'P 1'
#
loop_
_entity.id
_entity.type
_entity.pdbx_description
1 polymer ?
#
loop_
_entity_poly.entity_id
_entity_poly.type
_entity_poly.pdbx_seq_one_letter_code
_entity_poly.pdbx_strand_id
1 'polypeptide(L)'
;MIRAQLVERGSDPMGQGHYGASRGHKKHKGIDYCASPGSGIMSNVFGTVTKLGYPYSQDLKFRYVEITTDDGYKHRFFYVFPAAKLGDVISKGDVIGFAQDIATKWGNGMKNHIHYEIMLPGKGRNYVDPAEYWS
;
A
#
# COMPACT_ATOMS: atom_id res chain seq x y z
N MET A 1 15.36 -3.31 -2.90
CA MET A 1 13.99 -3.69 -3.24
C MET A 1 13.09 -3.64 -2.02
N ILE A 2 11.88 -3.26 -2.21
CA ILE A 2 10.93 -3.12 -1.09
C ILE A 2 10.74 -4.45 -0.37
N ARG A 3 10.61 -5.56 -1.10
CA ARG A 3 10.39 -6.86 -0.48
C ARG A 3 11.52 -7.28 0.47
N ALA A 4 12.74 -6.85 0.20
CA ALA A 4 13.85 -7.12 1.09
C ALA A 4 13.71 -6.39 2.43
N GLN A 5 12.93 -5.29 2.46
CA GLN A 5 12.73 -4.46 3.64
C GLN A 5 11.42 -4.75 4.36
N LEU A 6 10.45 -5.34 3.66
CA LEU A 6 9.11 -5.53 4.20
C LEU A 6 8.78 -7.02 4.34
N VAL A 7 8.14 -7.33 5.43
CA VAL A 7 7.65 -8.69 5.72
C VAL A 7 6.14 -8.65 5.63
N GLU A 8 5.55 -9.64 4.97
CA GLU A 8 4.11 -9.76 4.89
C GLU A 8 3.53 -9.85 6.29
N ARG A 9 2.42 -9.12 6.53
CA ARG A 9 1.79 -9.05 7.86
C ARG A 9 1.38 -10.42 8.40
N GLY A 10 0.89 -11.30 7.51
CA GLY A 10 0.34 -12.58 7.95
C GLY A 10 -0.96 -12.40 8.71
N SER A 11 -1.15 -13.19 9.78
CA SER A 11 -2.35 -13.12 10.61
C SER A 11 -2.04 -12.41 11.93
N ASP A 12 -3.00 -11.64 12.41
CA ASP A 12 -2.99 -11.08 13.76
C ASP A 12 -4.43 -10.98 14.28
N PRO A 13 -4.68 -10.49 15.52
CA PRO A 13 -6.04 -10.43 16.05
C PRO A 13 -7.02 -9.60 15.23
N MET A 14 -6.53 -8.71 14.36
CA MET A 14 -7.37 -7.88 13.51
C MET A 14 -7.63 -8.51 12.13
N GLY A 15 -7.05 -9.67 11.83
CA GLY A 15 -7.27 -10.38 10.58
C GLY A 15 -6.00 -10.81 9.89
N GLN A 16 -6.17 -11.32 8.68
CA GLN A 16 -5.06 -11.78 7.83
C GLN A 16 -4.70 -10.70 6.82
N GLY A 17 -3.42 -10.56 6.52
CA GLY A 17 -2.91 -9.53 5.63
C GLY A 17 -2.64 -9.98 4.20
N HIS A 18 -2.83 -11.27 3.87
CA HIS A 18 -2.53 -11.76 2.53
C HIS A 18 -3.64 -11.40 1.53
N TYR A 19 -3.30 -11.42 0.24
CA TYR A 19 -4.25 -11.16 -0.84
C TYR A 19 -5.38 -12.20 -0.82
N GLY A 20 -6.62 -11.74 -0.92
CA GLY A 20 -7.79 -12.60 -0.88
C GLY A 20 -8.23 -13.02 0.53
N ALA A 21 -7.55 -12.58 1.59
CA ALA A 21 -7.97 -12.85 2.95
C ALA A 21 -9.37 -12.31 3.22
N SER A 22 -10.13 -13.02 4.05
CA SER A 22 -11.50 -12.63 4.38
C SER A 22 -11.53 -11.33 5.17
N ARG A 23 -12.48 -10.45 4.81
CA ARG A 23 -12.77 -9.18 5.49
C ARG A 23 -14.28 -9.08 5.68
N GLY A 24 -14.87 -10.00 6.41
CA GLY A 24 -16.33 -10.12 6.52
C GLY A 24 -16.91 -10.57 5.18
N HIS A 25 -17.70 -9.69 4.52
CA HIS A 25 -18.28 -10.01 3.20
C HIS A 25 -17.34 -9.71 2.04
N LYS A 26 -16.16 -9.15 2.30
CA LYS A 26 -15.21 -8.74 1.27
C LYS A 26 -13.90 -9.49 1.43
N LYS A 27 -13.24 -9.74 0.32
CA LYS A 27 -11.87 -10.27 0.35
C LYS A 27 -10.87 -9.12 0.37
N HIS A 28 -9.72 -9.35 0.98
CA HIS A 28 -8.62 -8.41 0.99
C HIS A 28 -8.08 -8.23 -0.43
N LYS A 29 -8.06 -7.00 -0.94
CA LYS A 29 -7.73 -6.69 -2.33
C LYS A 29 -6.25 -6.46 -2.56
N GLY A 30 -5.44 -6.59 -1.54
CA GLY A 30 -4.01 -6.38 -1.61
C GLY A 30 -3.30 -7.25 -0.59
N ILE A 31 -2.05 -6.90 -0.29
CA ILE A 31 -1.25 -7.56 0.73
C ILE A 31 -0.79 -6.52 1.73
N ASP A 32 -0.85 -6.87 3.01
CA ASP A 32 -0.31 -6.05 4.07
C ASP A 32 1.13 -6.49 4.37
N TYR A 33 2.06 -5.54 4.32
CA TYR A 33 3.46 -5.76 4.64
C TYR A 33 3.80 -5.00 5.91
N CYS A 34 4.43 -5.69 6.86
CA CYS A 34 4.84 -5.06 8.11
C CYS A 34 5.79 -3.89 7.83
N ALA A 35 5.54 -2.78 8.50
CA ALA A 35 6.36 -1.58 8.37
C ALA A 35 6.31 -0.80 9.67
N SER A 36 7.47 -0.48 10.23
CA SER A 36 7.54 0.34 11.43
C SER A 36 7.15 1.78 11.10
N PRO A 37 6.39 2.46 11.97
CA PRO A 37 6.04 3.86 11.75
C PRO A 37 7.28 4.71 11.51
N GLY A 38 7.22 5.60 10.52
CA GLY A 38 8.32 6.48 10.15
C GLY A 38 9.36 5.88 9.22
N SER A 39 9.31 4.57 8.93
CA SER A 39 10.25 3.98 7.98
C SER A 39 9.95 4.44 6.56
N GLY A 40 11.01 4.65 5.77
CA GLY A 40 10.87 5.03 4.37
C GLY A 40 10.32 3.88 3.53
N ILE A 41 9.32 4.17 2.72
CA ILE A 41 8.73 3.20 1.81
C ILE A 41 9.22 3.51 0.40
N MET A 42 9.84 2.52 -0.21
CA MET A 42 10.39 2.65 -1.56
C MET A 42 9.46 2.04 -2.59
N SER A 43 9.38 2.68 -3.74
CA SER A 43 8.62 2.13 -4.86
C SER A 43 9.28 0.87 -5.39
N ASN A 44 8.46 -0.13 -5.70
CA ASN A 44 8.88 -1.36 -6.38
C ASN A 44 8.65 -1.28 -7.90
N VAL A 45 8.14 -0.15 -8.37
CA VAL A 45 7.83 0.02 -9.80
C VAL A 45 8.31 1.38 -10.30
N PHE A 46 8.48 1.47 -11.62
CA PHE A 46 8.70 2.72 -12.32
C PHE A 46 7.36 3.27 -12.80
N GLY A 47 7.08 4.52 -12.50
CA GLY A 47 5.82 5.14 -12.93
C GLY A 47 5.72 6.58 -12.50
N THR A 48 4.50 7.10 -12.57
CA THR A 48 4.20 8.50 -12.22
C THR A 48 3.22 8.54 -11.07
N VAL A 49 3.43 9.45 -10.11
CA VAL A 49 2.50 9.66 -9.02
C VAL A 49 1.22 10.29 -9.58
N THR A 50 0.12 9.55 -9.52
CA THR A 50 -1.16 9.96 -10.09
C THR A 50 -2.20 10.34 -9.05
N LYS A 51 -1.97 9.97 -7.79
CA LYS A 51 -2.88 10.36 -6.72
C LYS A 51 -2.18 10.31 -5.36
N LEU A 52 -2.50 11.29 -4.53
CA LEU A 52 -2.15 11.32 -3.11
C LEU A 52 -3.48 11.37 -2.36
N GLY A 53 -3.96 10.21 -1.93
CA GLY A 53 -5.34 10.08 -1.46
C GLY A 53 -5.46 9.82 0.03
N TYR A 54 -6.70 9.57 0.43
CA TYR A 54 -7.09 9.30 1.82
C TYR A 54 -7.90 8.01 1.86
N PRO A 55 -7.42 6.97 2.54
CA PRO A 55 -8.17 5.70 2.61
C PRO A 55 -9.45 5.81 3.44
N TYR A 56 -9.48 6.75 4.39
CA TYR A 56 -10.64 6.94 5.26
C TYR A 56 -11.16 8.36 5.11
N SER A 57 -12.39 8.51 4.67
CA SER A 57 -13.02 9.83 4.50
C SER A 57 -13.23 10.58 5.82
N GLN A 58 -13.29 9.84 6.93
CA GLN A 58 -13.53 10.40 8.25
C GLN A 58 -12.27 10.53 9.11
N ASP A 59 -11.13 10.12 8.58
CA ASP A 59 -9.85 10.20 9.29
C ASP A 59 -8.74 10.55 8.29
N LEU A 60 -8.60 11.84 8.03
CA LEU A 60 -7.69 12.34 6.99
C LEU A 60 -6.22 12.31 7.38
N LYS A 61 -5.90 11.82 8.56
CA LYS A 61 -4.52 11.62 8.99
C LYS A 61 -3.83 10.52 8.18
N PHE A 62 -4.58 9.49 7.78
CA PHE A 62 -4.02 8.39 6.99
C PHE A 62 -4.07 8.71 5.51
N ARG A 63 -3.02 8.31 4.80
CA ARG A 63 -2.79 8.66 3.41
C ARG A 63 -2.45 7.43 2.56
N TYR A 64 -2.56 7.59 1.25
CA TYR A 64 -1.97 6.63 0.32
C TYR A 64 -1.34 7.34 -0.87
N VAL A 65 -0.37 6.66 -1.50
CA VAL A 65 0.30 7.12 -2.71
C VAL A 65 -0.08 6.17 -3.84
N GLU A 66 -0.53 6.71 -4.97
CA GLU A 66 -0.82 5.93 -6.17
C GLU A 66 0.23 6.23 -7.23
N ILE A 67 0.81 5.16 -7.78
CA ILE A 67 1.76 5.25 -8.88
C ILE A 67 1.18 4.47 -10.05
N THR A 68 1.05 5.11 -11.21
CA THR A 68 0.58 4.46 -12.43
C THR A 68 1.77 4.16 -13.32
N THR A 69 1.91 2.90 -13.71
CA THR A 69 2.95 2.44 -14.61
C THR A 69 2.57 2.70 -16.08
N ASP A 70 3.54 2.56 -16.99
CA ASP A 70 3.31 2.83 -18.42
C ASP A 70 2.20 1.96 -19.02
N ASP A 71 2.03 0.76 -18.51
CA ASP A 71 0.97 -0.16 -18.96
C ASP A 71 -0.39 0.14 -18.31
N GLY A 72 -0.47 1.20 -17.51
CA GLY A 72 -1.72 1.67 -16.94
C GLY A 72 -2.13 1.01 -15.62
N TYR A 73 -1.31 0.14 -15.07
CA TYR A 73 -1.58 -0.46 -13.76
C TYR A 73 -1.40 0.59 -12.68
N LYS A 74 -2.32 0.62 -11.71
CA LYS A 74 -2.29 1.55 -10.59
C LYS A 74 -1.84 0.84 -9.34
N HIS A 75 -0.70 1.24 -8.83
CA HIS A 75 -0.08 0.69 -7.62
C HIS A 75 -0.37 1.65 -6.47
N ARG A 76 -1.11 1.21 -5.46
CA ARG A 76 -1.49 2.03 -4.32
C ARG A 76 -0.83 1.51 -3.06
N PHE A 77 -0.17 2.42 -2.36
CA PHE A 77 0.53 2.15 -1.11
C PHE A 77 -0.19 2.91 0.01
N PHE A 78 -0.97 2.18 0.80
CA PHE A 78 -1.82 2.76 1.85
C PHE A 78 -1.07 2.84 3.17
N TYR A 79 -1.43 3.83 3.97
CA TYR A 79 -0.84 4.13 5.28
C TYR A 79 0.60 4.58 5.11
N VAL A 80 0.81 5.37 4.07
CA VAL A 80 2.08 5.99 3.72
C VAL A 80 1.86 7.49 3.65
N PHE A 81 2.55 8.23 4.51
CA PHE A 81 2.54 9.70 4.44
C PHE A 81 3.40 10.13 3.26
N PRO A 82 2.84 10.86 2.27
CA PRO A 82 3.56 11.11 1.02
C PRO A 82 4.78 11.99 1.19
N ALA A 83 5.90 11.59 0.60
CA ALA A 83 7.06 12.44 0.35
C ALA A 83 7.14 12.85 -1.12
N ALA A 84 6.52 12.06 -1.99
CA ALA A 84 6.41 12.37 -3.42
C ALA A 84 5.26 13.33 -3.68
N LYS A 85 5.29 14.00 -4.83
CA LYS A 85 4.26 14.95 -5.26
C LYS A 85 3.54 14.42 -6.50
N LEU A 86 2.31 14.90 -6.71
CA LEU A 86 1.57 14.60 -7.94
C LEU A 86 2.41 14.95 -9.16
N GLY A 87 2.47 14.02 -10.12
CA GLY A 87 3.24 14.20 -11.35
C GLY A 87 4.69 13.79 -11.27
N ASP A 88 5.21 13.47 -10.08
CA ASP A 88 6.58 13.02 -9.96
C ASP A 88 6.79 11.71 -10.70
N VAL A 89 7.91 11.62 -11.42
CA VAL A 89 8.35 10.35 -12.03
C VAL A 89 9.16 9.60 -10.99
N ILE A 90 8.73 8.37 -10.74
CA ILE A 90 9.28 7.53 -9.68
C ILE A 90 10.00 6.33 -10.30
N SER A 91 11.21 6.07 -9.85
CA SER A 91 11.96 4.86 -10.21
C SER A 91 11.90 3.84 -9.09
N LYS A 92 12.14 2.57 -9.42
CA LYS A 92 12.30 1.54 -8.40
C LYS A 92 13.37 1.96 -7.40
N GLY A 93 13.07 1.84 -6.11
CA GLY A 93 13.97 2.20 -5.04
C GLY A 93 13.83 3.63 -4.55
N ASP A 94 13.10 4.49 -5.26
CA ASP A 94 12.84 5.85 -4.76
C ASP A 94 11.92 5.79 -3.53
N VAL A 95 12.23 6.59 -2.51
CA VAL A 95 11.36 6.73 -1.34
C VAL A 95 10.15 7.57 -1.74
N ILE A 96 8.96 7.01 -1.57
CA ILE A 96 7.70 7.67 -1.94
C ILE A 96 6.98 8.25 -0.73
N GLY A 97 7.38 7.87 0.47
CA GLY A 97 6.79 8.35 1.70
C GLY A 97 7.25 7.56 2.90
N PHE A 98 6.55 7.76 4.01
CA PHE A 98 6.92 7.16 5.30
C PHE A 98 5.73 6.41 5.87
N ALA A 99 5.99 5.21 6.41
CA ALA A 99 4.94 4.38 7.00
C ALA A 99 4.27 5.10 8.17
N GLN A 100 2.95 4.99 8.23
CA GLN A 100 2.15 5.56 9.30
C GLN A 100 1.82 4.53 10.37
N ASP A 101 1.44 5.00 11.54
CA ASP A 101 1.08 4.14 12.67
C ASP A 101 -0.40 3.78 12.59
N ILE A 102 -0.73 2.79 11.74
CA ILE A 102 -2.13 2.36 11.55
C ILE A 102 -2.66 1.63 12.79
N ALA A 103 -1.79 1.05 13.61
CA ALA A 103 -2.20 0.38 14.82
C ALA A 103 -2.88 1.33 15.80
N THR A 104 -2.57 2.63 15.77
CA THR A 104 -3.25 3.62 16.62
C THR A 104 -4.73 3.75 16.31
N LYS A 105 -5.13 3.51 15.06
CA LYS A 105 -6.53 3.58 14.66
C LYS A 105 -7.32 2.36 15.13
N TRP A 106 -6.75 1.17 14.99
CA TRP A 106 -7.46 -0.08 15.22
C TRP A 106 -7.18 -0.71 16.57
N GLY A 107 -6.12 -0.22 17.26
CA GLY A 107 -5.83 -0.61 18.63
C GLY A 107 -5.03 -1.90 18.77
N ASN A 108 -5.21 -2.54 19.91
CA ASN A 108 -4.36 -3.65 20.35
C ASN A 108 -4.37 -4.82 19.40
N GLY A 109 -3.20 -5.38 19.16
CA GLY A 109 -3.00 -6.59 18.40
C GLY A 109 -2.79 -6.41 16.90
N MET A 110 -3.12 -5.25 16.35
CA MET A 110 -2.82 -4.99 14.93
C MET A 110 -1.33 -4.66 14.78
N LYS A 111 -0.67 -5.38 13.88
CA LYS A 111 0.71 -5.05 13.51
C LYS A 111 0.72 -3.83 12.61
N ASN A 112 1.66 -2.91 12.82
CA ASN A 112 1.84 -1.81 11.90
C ASN A 112 2.28 -2.33 10.53
N HIS A 113 1.64 -1.82 9.49
CA HIS A 113 1.84 -2.31 8.14
C HIS A 113 1.47 -1.24 7.12
N ILE A 114 1.94 -1.43 5.90
CA ILE A 114 1.36 -0.76 4.74
C ILE A 114 0.49 -1.78 3.99
N HIS A 115 -0.55 -1.26 3.34
CA HIS A 115 -1.40 -2.08 2.49
C HIS A 115 -1.05 -1.74 1.04
N TYR A 116 -0.69 -2.75 0.26
CA TYR A 116 -0.32 -2.57 -1.14
C TYR A 116 -1.32 -3.28 -2.03
N GLU A 117 -1.93 -2.53 -2.95
CA GLU A 117 -2.84 -3.10 -3.92
C GLU A 117 -2.51 -2.62 -5.33
N ILE A 118 -2.85 -3.44 -6.32
CA ILE A 118 -2.63 -3.13 -7.73
C ILE A 118 -3.95 -3.29 -8.47
N MET A 119 -4.35 -2.23 -9.15
CA MET A 119 -5.55 -2.24 -9.98
C MET A 119 -5.16 -2.36 -11.45
N LEU A 120 -5.90 -3.21 -12.16
CA LEU A 120 -5.76 -3.35 -13.60
C LEU A 120 -6.13 -2.06 -14.31
N PRO A 121 -5.57 -1.80 -15.52
CA PRO A 121 -5.98 -0.66 -16.33
C PRO A 121 -7.45 -0.77 -16.75
N GLY A 122 -8.02 0.39 -17.04
CA GLY A 122 -9.38 0.46 -17.57
C GLY A 122 -10.43 0.83 -16.54
N LYS A 123 -11.69 0.63 -16.90
CA LYS A 123 -12.81 0.93 -16.02
C LYS A 123 -13.07 -0.23 -15.08
N GLY A 124 -13.58 0.10 -13.90
CA GLY A 124 -13.87 -0.88 -12.87
C GLY A 124 -12.71 -1.05 -11.90
N ARG A 125 -12.94 -1.89 -10.89
CA ARG A 125 -11.98 -2.10 -9.81
C ARG A 125 -11.55 -3.56 -9.80
N ASN A 126 -10.73 -3.92 -10.77
CA ASN A 126 -10.14 -5.25 -10.87
C ASN A 126 -8.74 -5.21 -10.29
N TYR A 127 -8.44 -6.15 -9.42
CA TYR A 127 -7.18 -6.19 -8.67
C TYR A 127 -6.37 -7.42 -9.07
N VAL A 128 -5.07 -7.33 -8.93
CA VAL A 128 -4.15 -8.46 -9.12
C VAL A 128 -3.39 -8.70 -7.83
N ASP A 129 -2.87 -9.91 -7.67
CA ASP A 129 -2.08 -10.26 -6.49
C ASP A 129 -0.74 -9.51 -6.53
N PRO A 130 -0.48 -8.60 -5.57
CA PRO A 130 0.74 -7.82 -5.58
C PRO A 130 2.01 -8.65 -5.37
N ALA A 131 1.92 -9.86 -4.86
CA ALA A 131 3.09 -10.69 -4.61
C ALA A 131 3.91 -10.94 -5.87
N GLU A 132 3.29 -10.90 -7.05
CA GLU A 132 3.98 -11.09 -8.32
C GLU A 132 4.92 -9.93 -8.67
N TYR A 133 4.77 -8.79 -8.02
CA TYR A 133 5.53 -7.57 -8.32
C TYR A 133 6.65 -7.28 -7.33
N TRP A 134 6.72 -8.05 -6.25
CA TRP A 134 7.79 -7.94 -5.27
C TRP A 134 8.87 -8.96 -5.60
N SER A 135 9.95 -8.55 -6.11
CA SER A 135 11.02 -9.50 -6.42
C SER A 135 12.41 -8.92 -6.11
#